data_f0c95af44eda5a15c7e8af8a5e0b3477
#
_entry.id   f0c95af44eda5a15c7e8af8a5e0b3477
#
_cell.length_a   1.000
_cell.length_b   1.000
_cell.length_c   1.000
_cell.angle_alpha   90.00
_cell.angle_beta   90.00
_cell.angle_gamma   90.00
#
_symmetry.space_group_name_H-M   'P 1'
#
loop_
_entity.id
_entity.type
_entity.pdbx_description
1 polymer ?
#
loop_
_entity_poly.entity_id
_entity_poly.type
_entity_poly.pdbx_seq_one_letter_code
_entity_poly.pdbx_strand_id
1 'polypeptide(L)'
;MHKKILVPTDGSGNAEKAGEYAISLANISGAEILFLYVIDTDYINSIRQHDLREQMDKDLMEEGKKAVNKFEAKIEDKKSHISKLINTSNLIKEGKPADVILKTIEEEDIDQVVMGKSVKHGIEKFVTENITEKVVKEAKVPVNVIS
;
A
#
# COMPACT_ATOMS: atom_id res chain seq x y z
N MET A 1 11.39 11.89 -18.10
CA MET A 1 11.67 11.22 -16.83
C MET A 1 10.39 10.64 -16.23
N HIS A 2 10.34 9.33 -16.07
CA HIS A 2 9.16 8.68 -15.49
C HIS A 2 9.18 8.83 -13.98
N LYS A 3 8.09 9.35 -13.45
CA LYS A 3 7.91 9.40 -12.00
C LYS A 3 7.20 8.14 -11.54
N LYS A 4 7.52 7.72 -10.33
CA LYS A 4 6.90 6.56 -9.69
C LYS A 4 6.22 6.96 -8.40
N ILE A 5 4.96 6.56 -8.27
CA ILE A 5 4.16 6.77 -7.07
C ILE A 5 4.02 5.44 -6.34
N LEU A 6 4.34 5.42 -5.06
CA LEU A 6 4.08 4.25 -4.22
C LEU A 6 2.77 4.45 -3.47
N VAL A 7 1.89 3.46 -3.55
CA VAL A 7 0.63 3.46 -2.81
C VAL A 7 0.60 2.23 -1.91
N PRO A 8 0.98 2.39 -0.63
CA PRO A 8 0.77 1.33 0.34
C PRO A 8 -0.72 1.15 0.59
N THR A 9 -1.18 -0.07 0.67
CA THR A 9 -2.59 -0.35 0.98
C THR A 9 -2.69 -1.42 2.05
N ASP A 10 -3.63 -1.24 2.96
CA ASP A 10 -4.01 -2.24 3.95
C ASP A 10 -5.42 -2.78 3.68
N GLY A 11 -5.98 -2.43 2.53
CA GLY A 11 -7.34 -2.81 2.15
C GLY A 11 -8.42 -1.92 2.73
N SER A 12 -8.07 -0.91 3.52
CA SER A 12 -9.04 0.00 4.14
C SER A 12 -9.61 1.00 3.16
N GLY A 13 -10.71 1.66 3.56
CA GLY A 13 -11.32 2.73 2.77
C GLY A 13 -10.38 3.92 2.55
N ASN A 14 -9.58 4.27 3.55
CA ASN A 14 -8.60 5.34 3.41
C ASN A 14 -7.53 4.99 2.39
N ALA A 15 -7.07 3.74 2.38
CA ALA A 15 -6.10 3.28 1.39
C ALA A 15 -6.70 3.27 -0.01
N GLU A 16 -7.97 2.91 -0.15
CA GLU A 16 -8.65 2.97 -1.45
C GLU A 16 -8.73 4.40 -1.98
N LYS A 17 -9.06 5.35 -1.12
CA LYS A 17 -9.10 6.78 -1.48
C LYS A 17 -7.72 7.27 -1.91
N ALA A 18 -6.68 6.84 -1.21
CA ALA A 18 -5.30 7.17 -1.57
C ALA A 18 -4.96 6.64 -2.96
N GLY A 19 -5.35 5.40 -3.26
CA GLY A 19 -5.14 4.81 -4.58
C GLY A 19 -5.87 5.56 -5.67
N GLU A 20 -7.11 5.98 -5.42
CA GLU A 20 -7.88 6.78 -6.37
C GLU A 20 -7.21 8.13 -6.65
N TYR A 21 -6.69 8.76 -5.59
CA TYR A 21 -5.95 10.01 -5.72
C TYR A 21 -4.70 9.81 -6.58
N ALA A 22 -3.95 8.73 -6.33
CA ALA A 22 -2.75 8.40 -7.09
C ALA A 22 -3.07 8.15 -8.57
N ILE A 23 -4.18 7.47 -8.85
CA ILE A 23 -4.64 7.24 -10.22
C ILE A 23 -4.90 8.57 -10.93
N SER A 24 -5.54 9.52 -10.24
CA SER A 24 -5.78 10.86 -10.78
C SER A 24 -4.47 11.59 -11.06
N LEU A 25 -3.51 11.51 -10.14
CA LEU A 25 -2.18 12.12 -10.35
C LEU A 25 -1.45 11.49 -11.53
N ALA A 26 -1.50 10.18 -11.65
CA ALA A 26 -0.83 9.46 -12.73
C ALA A 26 -1.45 9.80 -14.10
N ASN A 27 -2.77 9.99 -14.12
CA ASN A 27 -3.48 10.41 -15.35
C ASN A 27 -2.98 11.78 -15.85
N ILE A 28 -2.68 12.68 -14.93
CA ILE A 28 -2.19 14.02 -15.28
C ILE A 28 -0.69 14.00 -15.61
N SER A 29 0.10 13.33 -14.78
CA SER A 29 1.57 13.41 -14.85
C SER A 29 2.23 12.33 -15.71
N GLY A 30 1.53 11.25 -16.01
CA GLY A 30 2.12 10.09 -16.68
C GLY A 30 2.96 9.22 -15.78
N ALA A 31 2.89 9.41 -14.46
CA ALA A 31 3.63 8.60 -13.50
C ALA A 31 3.15 7.15 -13.50
N GLU A 32 4.05 6.21 -13.18
CA GLU A 32 3.63 4.83 -12.89
C GLU A 32 3.28 4.70 -11.41
N ILE A 33 2.45 3.72 -11.10
CA ILE A 33 2.00 3.46 -9.73
C ILE A 33 2.43 2.06 -9.31
N LEU A 34 3.02 1.99 -8.13
CA LEU A 34 3.35 0.73 -7.48
C LEU A 34 2.43 0.58 -6.26
N PHE A 35 1.52 -0.40 -6.31
CA PHE A 35 0.66 -0.72 -5.18
C PHE A 35 1.36 -1.76 -4.31
N LEU A 36 1.41 -1.51 -3.02
CA LEU A 36 2.13 -2.36 -2.07
C LEU A 36 1.23 -2.78 -0.91
N TYR A 37 1.14 -4.07 -0.68
CA TYR A 37 0.51 -4.63 0.50
C TYR A 37 1.60 -5.30 1.34
N VAL A 38 1.65 -5.00 2.63
CA VAL A 38 2.62 -5.61 3.55
C VAL A 38 1.92 -6.51 4.54
N ILE A 39 2.33 -7.76 4.58
CA ILE A 39 1.89 -8.71 5.60
C ILE A 39 2.74 -8.46 6.84
N ASP A 40 2.10 -8.04 7.92
CA ASP A 40 2.78 -7.69 9.17
C ASP A 40 3.28 -8.96 9.87
N THR A 41 4.59 -9.14 9.86
CA THR A 41 5.22 -10.32 10.46
C THR A 41 5.13 -10.33 11.98
N ASP A 42 5.05 -9.16 12.62
CA ASP A 42 4.87 -9.10 14.07
C ASP A 42 3.53 -9.69 14.46
N TYR A 43 2.48 -9.40 13.66
CA TYR A 43 1.17 -9.98 13.89
C TYR A 43 1.20 -11.50 13.68
N ILE A 44 1.77 -11.96 12.56
CA ILE A 44 1.85 -13.39 12.26
C ILE A 44 2.62 -14.12 13.37
N ASN A 45 3.75 -13.57 13.78
CA ASN A 45 4.60 -14.18 14.80
C ASN A 45 3.98 -14.16 16.20
N SER A 46 2.96 -13.31 16.43
CA SER A 46 2.25 -13.29 17.70
C SER A 46 1.31 -14.48 17.88
N ILE A 47 0.99 -15.17 16.78
CA ILE A 47 0.10 -16.34 16.80
C ILE A 47 0.91 -17.55 17.25
N ARG A 48 0.52 -18.13 18.38
CA ARG A 48 1.28 -19.22 19.01
C ARG A 48 1.12 -20.58 18.32
N GLN A 49 -0.09 -20.87 17.84
CA GLN A 49 -0.36 -22.14 17.17
C GLN A 49 0.17 -22.13 15.75
N HIS A 50 1.03 -23.07 15.43
CA HIS A 50 1.68 -23.16 14.13
C HIS A 50 0.68 -23.24 12.96
N ASP A 51 -0.31 -24.13 13.07
CA ASP A 51 -1.32 -24.31 12.01
C ASP A 51 -2.14 -23.05 11.80
N LEU A 52 -2.51 -22.38 12.88
CA LEU A 52 -3.28 -21.14 12.80
C LEU A 52 -2.43 -20.01 12.17
N ARG A 53 -1.15 -19.97 12.50
CA ARG A 53 -0.22 -18.99 11.94
C ARG A 53 -0.07 -19.20 10.43
N GLU A 54 0.09 -20.43 9.97
CA GLU A 54 0.16 -20.74 8.55
C GLU A 54 -1.13 -20.37 7.81
N GLN A 55 -2.28 -20.65 8.42
CA GLN A 55 -3.56 -20.30 7.83
C GLN A 55 -3.73 -18.78 7.73
N MET A 56 -3.35 -18.06 8.77
CA MET A 56 -3.43 -16.60 8.76
C MET A 56 -2.50 -15.99 7.70
N ASP A 57 -1.31 -16.55 7.54
CA ASP A 57 -0.38 -16.09 6.50
C ASP A 57 -1.00 -16.24 5.11
N LYS A 58 -1.64 -17.37 4.85
CA LYS A 58 -2.35 -17.61 3.58
C LYS A 58 -3.52 -16.64 3.41
N ASP A 59 -4.28 -16.41 4.47
CA ASP A 59 -5.43 -15.51 4.42
C ASP A 59 -5.00 -14.08 4.14
N LEU A 60 -3.92 -13.64 4.75
CA LEU A 60 -3.39 -12.29 4.52
C LEU A 60 -2.80 -12.14 3.11
N MET A 61 -2.21 -13.20 2.57
CA MET A 61 -1.75 -13.20 1.20
C MET A 61 -2.94 -13.02 0.23
N GLU A 62 -4.04 -13.73 0.47
CA GLU A 62 -5.26 -13.59 -0.33
C GLU A 62 -5.87 -12.20 -0.20
N GLU A 63 -5.93 -11.67 1.02
CA GLU A 63 -6.40 -10.30 1.25
C GLU A 63 -5.53 -9.28 0.52
N GLY A 64 -4.21 -9.49 0.55
CA GLY A 64 -3.26 -8.63 -0.14
C GLY A 64 -3.49 -8.61 -1.64
N LYS A 65 -3.68 -9.78 -2.24
CA LYS A 65 -3.98 -9.90 -3.67
C LYS A 65 -5.26 -9.15 -4.02
N LYS A 66 -6.29 -9.31 -3.21
CA LYS A 66 -7.57 -8.60 -3.42
C LYS A 66 -7.39 -7.10 -3.28
N ALA A 67 -6.64 -6.67 -2.27
CA ALA A 67 -6.44 -5.25 -2.01
C ALA A 67 -5.71 -4.55 -3.16
N VAL A 68 -4.65 -5.15 -3.69
CA VAL A 68 -3.90 -4.54 -4.80
C VAL A 68 -4.63 -4.67 -6.13
N ASN A 69 -5.31 -5.79 -6.36
CA ASN A 69 -6.05 -6.01 -7.61
C ASN A 69 -7.29 -5.12 -7.73
N LYS A 70 -7.81 -4.64 -6.62
CA LYS A 70 -8.96 -3.72 -6.61
C LYS A 70 -8.71 -2.44 -7.41
N PHE A 71 -7.46 -2.00 -7.44
CA PHE A 71 -7.11 -0.78 -8.16
C PHE A 71 -7.16 -0.94 -9.68
N GLU A 72 -6.93 -2.15 -10.18
CA GLU A 72 -7.09 -2.43 -11.61
C GLU A 72 -8.54 -2.22 -12.04
N ALA A 73 -9.49 -2.69 -11.22
CA ALA A 73 -10.90 -2.49 -11.49
C ALA A 73 -11.27 -1.00 -11.45
N LYS A 74 -10.70 -0.24 -10.51
CA LYS A 74 -10.94 1.19 -10.41
C LYS A 74 -10.42 1.96 -11.63
N ILE A 75 -9.27 1.55 -12.15
CA ILE A 75 -8.70 2.14 -13.36
C ILE A 75 -9.60 1.83 -14.56
N GLU A 76 -10.06 0.58 -14.67
CA GLU A 76 -10.96 0.17 -15.75
C GLU A 76 -12.27 0.95 -15.71
N ASP A 77 -12.86 1.14 -14.53
CA ASP A 77 -14.09 1.92 -14.36
C ASP A 77 -13.93 3.38 -14.77
N LYS A 78 -12.72 3.92 -14.64
CA LYS A 78 -12.42 5.32 -14.97
C LYS A 78 -11.83 5.48 -16.36
N LYS A 79 -11.81 4.43 -17.16
CA LYS A 79 -11.15 4.42 -18.47
C LYS A 79 -11.62 5.52 -19.41
N SER A 80 -12.90 5.90 -19.34
CA SER A 80 -13.46 6.98 -20.15
C SER A 80 -12.91 8.37 -19.77
N HIS A 81 -12.38 8.49 -18.55
CA HIS A 81 -11.83 9.76 -18.03
C HIS A 81 -10.31 9.78 -17.99
N ILE A 82 -9.68 8.66 -18.37
CA ILE A 82 -8.23 8.52 -18.37
C ILE A 82 -7.74 8.71 -19.79
N SER A 83 -6.95 9.75 -19.99
CA SER A 83 -6.44 10.10 -21.32
C SER A 83 -5.17 9.36 -21.70
N LYS A 84 -4.49 8.74 -20.75
CA LYS A 84 -3.23 8.03 -20.98
C LYS A 84 -3.27 6.66 -20.33
N LEU A 85 -2.50 5.73 -20.88
CA LEU A 85 -2.30 4.43 -20.25
C LEU A 85 -1.53 4.63 -18.94
N ILE A 86 -2.08 4.13 -17.85
CA ILE A 86 -1.42 4.17 -16.54
C ILE A 86 -0.71 2.84 -16.31
N ASN A 87 0.61 2.89 -16.16
CA ASN A 87 1.40 1.71 -15.85
C ASN A 87 1.33 1.43 -14.35
N THR A 88 0.95 0.23 -13.99
CA THR A 88 0.86 -0.17 -12.58
C THR A 88 1.61 -1.47 -12.33
N SER A 89 2.08 -1.63 -11.11
CA SER A 89 2.67 -2.86 -10.61
C SER A 89 2.12 -3.14 -9.23
N ASN A 90 2.04 -4.41 -8.88
CA ASN A 90 1.53 -4.84 -7.58
C ASN A 90 2.59 -5.65 -6.86
N LEU A 91 2.85 -5.30 -5.59
CA LEU A 91 3.79 -6.04 -4.74
C LEU A 91 3.11 -6.44 -3.44
N ILE A 92 3.40 -7.65 -3.00
CA ILE A 92 3.03 -8.14 -1.67
C ILE A 92 4.31 -8.56 -0.99
N LYS A 93 4.63 -7.92 0.12
CA LYS A 93 5.85 -8.19 0.89
C LYS A 93 5.52 -8.52 2.32
N GLU A 94 6.44 -9.15 3.01
CA GLU A 94 6.32 -9.46 4.43
C GLU A 94 7.34 -8.67 5.22
N GLY A 95 6.98 -8.24 6.41
CA GLY A 95 7.88 -7.51 7.29
C GLY A 95 7.13 -6.57 8.22
N LYS A 96 7.86 -5.64 8.79
CA LYS A 96 7.26 -4.54 9.56
C LYS A 96 6.78 -3.50 8.57
N PRO A 97 5.48 -3.18 8.54
CA PRO A 97 4.92 -2.35 7.46
C PRO A 97 5.67 -1.06 7.17
N ALA A 98 5.94 -0.24 8.17
CA ALA A 98 6.63 1.03 7.94
C ALA A 98 8.04 0.82 7.37
N ASP A 99 8.77 -0.16 7.90
CA ASP A 99 10.13 -0.45 7.43
C ASP A 99 10.13 -0.95 5.99
N VAL A 100 9.17 -1.81 5.64
CA VAL A 100 9.04 -2.33 4.27
C VAL A 100 8.69 -1.20 3.30
N ILE A 101 7.80 -0.29 3.70
CA ILE A 101 7.45 0.86 2.87
C ILE A 101 8.69 1.73 2.62
N LEU A 102 9.42 2.06 3.68
CA LEU A 102 10.63 2.90 3.57
C LEU A 102 11.70 2.24 2.69
N LYS A 103 11.88 0.95 2.85
CA LYS A 103 12.83 0.20 2.04
C LYS A 103 12.40 0.15 0.57
N THR A 104 11.11 -0.02 0.31
CA THR A 104 10.57 -0.06 -1.04
C THR A 104 10.77 1.28 -1.76
N ILE A 105 10.66 2.40 -1.04
CA ILE A 105 10.93 3.72 -1.61
C ILE A 105 12.34 3.77 -2.21
N GLU A 106 13.32 3.23 -1.51
CA GLU A 106 14.71 3.20 -1.97
C GLU A 106 14.92 2.18 -3.08
N GLU A 107 14.43 0.95 -2.89
CA GLU A 107 14.66 -0.14 -3.83
C GLU A 107 14.02 0.09 -5.20
N GLU A 108 12.87 0.75 -5.22
CA GLU A 108 12.08 0.95 -6.45
C GLU A 108 12.21 2.37 -7.02
N ASP A 109 13.09 3.17 -6.47
CA ASP A 109 13.30 4.56 -6.89
C ASP A 109 11.99 5.37 -6.93
N ILE A 110 11.25 5.29 -5.84
CA ILE A 110 9.96 5.97 -5.70
C ILE A 110 10.19 7.48 -5.56
N ASP A 111 9.41 8.27 -6.29
CA ASP A 111 9.50 9.74 -6.27
C ASP A 111 8.54 10.37 -5.25
N GLN A 112 7.41 9.73 -4.97
CA GLN A 112 6.48 10.19 -3.96
C GLN A 112 5.61 9.03 -3.46
N VAL A 113 5.08 9.21 -2.28
CA VAL A 113 4.18 8.24 -1.66
C VAL A 113 2.80 8.87 -1.52
N VAL A 114 1.77 8.12 -1.86
CA VAL A 114 0.38 8.52 -1.59
C VAL A 114 -0.21 7.40 -0.74
N MET A 115 -0.56 7.70 0.49
CA MET A 115 -1.07 6.69 1.41
C MET A 115 -2.25 7.21 2.22
N GLY A 116 -3.10 6.31 2.62
CA GLY A 116 -4.19 6.64 3.52
C GLY A 116 -3.68 6.79 4.94
N LYS A 117 -4.39 7.57 5.74
CA LYS A 117 -4.13 7.63 7.16
C LYS A 117 -4.29 6.22 7.73
N SER A 118 -3.34 5.79 8.55
CA SER A 118 -3.37 4.45 9.15
C SER A 118 -4.66 4.21 9.91
N VAL A 119 -5.30 3.07 9.60
CA VAL A 119 -6.49 2.63 10.30
C VAL A 119 -6.08 1.44 11.16
N LYS A 120 -6.44 1.48 12.42
CA LYS A 120 -6.19 0.35 13.31
C LYS A 120 -7.14 -0.78 12.95
N HIS A 121 -6.61 -1.96 12.77
CA HIS A 121 -7.42 -3.17 12.54
C HIS A 121 -8.00 -3.69 13.86
N GLY A 122 -8.85 -4.72 13.80
CA GLY A 122 -9.41 -5.35 14.99
C GLY A 122 -8.39 -5.96 15.95
N ILE A 123 -7.13 -5.97 15.58
CA ILE A 123 -6.01 -6.43 16.39
C ILE A 123 -5.18 -5.27 16.94
N GLU A 124 -5.80 -4.14 17.10
CA GLU A 124 -5.15 -2.89 17.54
C GLU A 124 -4.32 -3.00 18.79
N LYS A 125 -4.72 -3.87 19.69
CA LYS A 125 -3.99 -4.10 20.94
C LYS A 125 -2.56 -4.59 20.74
N PHE A 126 -2.22 -5.05 19.53
CA PHE A 126 -0.88 -5.51 19.16
C PHE A 126 -0.13 -4.52 18.31
N VAL A 127 -0.81 -3.51 17.78
CA VAL A 127 -0.20 -2.50 16.90
C VAL A 127 0.13 -1.28 17.76
N THR A 128 1.40 -1.07 18.05
CA THR A 128 1.87 0.04 18.87
C THR A 128 2.38 1.20 18.06
N GLU A 129 2.55 1.02 16.76
CA GLU A 129 3.17 2.01 15.90
C GLU A 129 2.19 2.56 14.85
N ASN A 130 2.19 3.89 14.70
CA ASN A 130 1.45 4.53 13.63
C ASN A 130 2.30 4.49 12.36
N ILE A 131 1.92 3.65 11.42
CA ILE A 131 2.65 3.43 10.18
C ILE A 131 2.75 4.72 9.36
N THR A 132 1.64 5.42 9.20
CA THR A 132 1.61 6.67 8.43
C THR A 132 2.57 7.70 9.01
N GLU A 133 2.52 7.89 10.32
CA GLU A 133 3.35 8.86 11.02
C GLU A 133 4.84 8.55 10.83
N LYS A 134 5.21 7.28 10.96
CA LYS A 134 6.61 6.88 10.78
C LYS A 134 7.08 7.10 9.35
N VAL A 135 6.26 6.76 8.36
CA VAL A 135 6.61 6.97 6.96
C VAL A 135 6.77 8.46 6.66
N VAL A 136 5.84 9.29 7.13
CA VAL A 136 5.92 10.75 6.95
C VAL A 136 7.21 11.30 7.56
N LYS A 137 7.57 10.82 8.74
CA LYS A 137 8.74 11.30 9.46
C LYS A 137 10.06 10.89 8.81
N GLU A 138 10.13 9.68 8.30
CA GLU A 138 11.40 9.09 7.86
C GLU A 138 11.59 9.01 6.34
N ALA A 139 10.55 9.18 5.56
CA ALA A 139 10.67 9.13 4.10
C ALA A 139 11.47 10.33 3.58
N LYS A 140 12.32 10.07 2.59
CA LYS A 140 13.13 11.11 1.94
C LYS A 140 12.46 11.67 0.69
N VAL A 141 11.23 11.30 0.44
CA VAL A 141 10.42 11.76 -0.68
C VAL A 141 9.11 12.35 -0.14
N PRO A 142 8.39 13.17 -0.92
CA PRO A 142 7.10 13.69 -0.47
C PRO A 142 6.12 12.56 -0.16
N VAL A 143 5.34 12.75 0.89
CA VAL A 143 4.30 11.80 1.30
C VAL A 143 2.98 12.56 1.38
N ASN A 144 2.01 12.15 0.57
CA ASN A 144 0.66 12.68 0.61
C ASN A 144 -0.20 11.75 1.45
N VAL A 145 -0.81 12.26 2.50
CA VAL A 145 -1.67 11.47 3.39
C VAL A 145 -3.12 11.81 3.11
N ILE A 146 -3.89 10.81 2.77
CA ILE A 146 -5.32 10.95 2.42
C ILE A 146 -6.16 10.37 3.54
N SER A 147 -7.16 11.10 3.96
CA SER A 147 -8.06 10.64 5.01
C SER A 147 -9.52 10.67 4.57
#